data_1ec6a9258621b4f6d150d5d621be02f6
#
_entry.id   1ec6a9258621b4f6d150d5d621be02f6
#
_cell.length_a   1.000
_cell.length_b   1.000
_cell.length_c   1.000
_cell.angle_alpha   90.00
_cell.angle_beta   90.00
_cell.angle_gamma   90.00
#
_symmetry.space_group_name_H-M   'P 1'
#
loop_
_entity.id
_entity.type
_entity.pdbx_description
1 polymer ?
#
loop_
_entity_poly.entity_id
_entity_poly.type
_entity_poly.pdbx_seq_one_letter_code
_entity_poly.pdbx_strand_id
1 'polypeptide(L)'
;MRQPNWDQERNSEQTRSSLLAALGVTAMHLADYVPPLQPIASEDALLSFPSQDFSHIRLTEPALSAAIRLIETAADDNVRLYPISGFRSLDYQAELIQRKLQHGTALETIMRVNALPGYSEHHTGEALDLGTSAETDLETPFEETRAFDWLSKNAHQFRFSLSYPRNHAHGFIYEPWHWRYVP
;
A
#
# COMPACT_ATOMS: atom_id res chain seq x y z
N MET A 1 2.51 20.58 -19.51
CA MET A 1 3.41 20.21 -18.39
C MET A 1 2.98 21.02 -17.18
N ARG A 2 2.47 20.37 -16.11
CA ARG A 2 2.21 21.07 -14.84
C ARG A 2 3.56 21.41 -14.21
N GLN A 3 3.76 22.64 -13.78
CA GLN A 3 4.95 23.01 -13.02
C GLN A 3 4.98 22.27 -11.67
N PRO A 4 6.15 21.81 -11.19
CA PRO A 4 6.27 21.19 -9.87
C PRO A 4 5.78 22.16 -8.81
N ASN A 5 4.98 21.68 -7.88
CA ASN A 5 4.51 22.47 -6.73
C ASN A 5 5.56 22.39 -5.61
N TRP A 6 6.62 23.19 -5.74
CA TRP A 6 7.77 23.21 -4.83
C TRP A 6 7.40 23.41 -3.35
N ASP A 7 6.30 24.10 -3.08
CA ASP A 7 5.87 24.33 -1.70
C ASP A 7 5.24 23.07 -1.09
N GLN A 8 4.49 22.31 -1.87
CA GLN A 8 3.92 21.04 -1.44
C GLN A 8 4.99 19.97 -1.25
N GLU A 9 5.99 19.92 -2.13
CA GLU A 9 7.12 18.99 -2.00
C GLU A 9 7.97 19.30 -0.76
N ARG A 10 8.31 20.57 -0.52
CA ARG A 10 9.06 20.98 0.70
C ARG A 10 8.29 20.67 1.97
N ASN A 11 6.97 20.93 1.99
CA ASN A 11 6.15 20.65 3.16
C ASN A 11 6.07 19.14 3.45
N SER A 12 5.91 18.31 2.42
CA SER A 12 5.90 16.85 2.59
C SER A 12 7.26 16.29 3.00
N GLU A 13 8.37 16.87 2.54
CA GLU A 13 9.71 16.48 2.98
C GLU A 13 9.96 16.82 4.45
N GLN A 14 9.58 18.00 4.89
CA GLN A 14 9.71 18.42 6.29
C GLN A 14 8.82 17.56 7.20
N THR A 15 7.58 17.28 6.78
CA THR A 15 6.66 16.39 7.51
C THR A 15 7.24 14.99 7.62
N ARG A 16 7.73 14.41 6.53
CA ARG A 16 8.37 13.09 6.51
C ARG A 16 9.54 13.03 7.48
N SER A 17 10.44 14.01 7.42
CA SER A 17 11.63 14.06 8.28
C SER A 17 11.26 14.11 9.76
N SER A 18 10.24 14.89 10.12
CA SER A 18 9.72 15.00 11.49
C SER A 18 9.11 13.68 11.97
N LEU A 19 8.33 13.00 11.12
CA LEU A 19 7.71 11.71 11.43
C LEU A 19 8.77 10.61 11.61
N LEU A 20 9.77 10.55 10.74
CA LEU A 20 10.87 9.58 10.86
C LEU A 20 11.64 9.78 12.17
N ALA A 21 11.94 11.04 12.54
CA ALA A 21 12.60 11.34 13.81
C ALA A 21 11.75 10.93 15.03
N ALA A 22 10.43 11.19 14.98
CA ALA A 22 9.49 10.79 16.05
C ALA A 22 9.38 9.27 16.22
N LEU A 23 9.60 8.50 15.15
CA LEU A 23 9.63 7.03 15.18
C LEU A 23 11.00 6.47 15.62
N GLY A 24 11.99 7.33 15.90
CA GLY A 24 13.35 6.91 16.25
C GLY A 24 14.18 6.43 15.06
N VAL A 25 13.77 6.75 13.84
CA VAL A 25 14.54 6.43 12.63
C VAL A 25 15.76 7.34 12.57
N THR A 26 16.95 6.75 12.49
CA THR A 26 18.23 7.44 12.43
C THR A 26 18.83 7.38 11.03
N ALA A 27 19.90 8.15 10.79
CA ALA A 27 20.67 8.06 9.55
C ALA A 27 21.24 6.64 9.29
N MET A 28 21.55 5.89 10.36
CA MET A 28 22.01 4.50 10.25
C MET A 28 20.92 3.59 9.68
N HIS A 29 19.67 3.75 10.13
CA HIS A 29 18.53 2.99 9.59
C HIS A 29 18.28 3.29 8.11
N LEU A 30 18.54 4.53 7.67
CA LEU A 30 18.33 4.96 6.28
C LEU A 30 19.48 4.63 5.35
N ALA A 31 20.69 4.38 5.88
CA ALA A 31 21.89 4.12 5.07
C ALA A 31 21.73 2.87 4.19
N ASP A 32 21.10 1.83 4.73
CA ASP A 32 20.85 0.56 4.04
C ASP A 32 19.38 0.37 3.64
N TYR A 33 18.56 1.42 3.78
CA TYR A 33 17.13 1.36 3.44
C TYR A 33 16.92 1.65 1.95
N VAL A 34 16.82 0.60 1.17
CA VAL A 34 16.76 0.64 -0.30
C VAL A 34 15.38 0.94 -0.94
N PRO A 35 14.21 0.86 -0.26
CA PRO A 35 12.94 1.21 -0.90
C PRO A 35 12.96 2.64 -1.45
N PRO A 36 12.45 2.88 -2.67
CA PRO A 36 12.41 4.21 -3.24
C PRO A 36 11.38 5.10 -2.54
N LEU A 37 11.65 6.40 -2.50
CA LEU A 37 10.62 7.38 -2.14
C LEU A 37 9.44 7.29 -3.11
N GLN A 38 8.23 7.36 -2.56
CA GLN A 38 7.00 7.32 -3.33
C GLN A 38 6.39 8.72 -3.45
N PRO A 39 5.82 9.07 -4.60
CA PRO A 39 5.00 10.26 -4.71
C PRO A 39 3.77 10.14 -3.80
N ILE A 40 3.30 11.27 -3.28
CA ILE A 40 2.12 11.30 -2.43
C ILE A 40 0.96 11.84 -3.26
N ALA A 41 -0.11 11.04 -3.38
CA ALA A 41 -1.32 11.49 -4.06
C ALA A 41 -1.92 12.69 -3.33
N SER A 42 -2.35 13.68 -4.11
CA SER A 42 -3.09 14.82 -3.55
C SER A 42 -4.51 14.41 -3.16
N GLU A 43 -5.07 15.04 -2.15
CA GLU A 43 -6.42 14.72 -1.64
C GLU A 43 -7.51 14.84 -2.71
N ASP A 44 -7.38 15.81 -3.62
CA ASP A 44 -8.29 16.06 -4.74
C ASP A 44 -8.20 14.99 -5.87
N ALA A 45 -7.14 14.20 -5.89
CA ALA A 45 -6.96 13.10 -6.83
C ALA A 45 -7.51 11.77 -6.32
N LEU A 46 -7.92 11.71 -5.05
CA LEU A 46 -8.37 10.48 -4.40
C LEU A 46 -9.89 10.36 -4.40
N LEU A 47 -10.37 9.21 -4.85
CA LEU A 47 -11.79 8.85 -4.85
C LEU A 47 -12.03 7.63 -3.96
N SER A 48 -13.17 7.63 -3.25
CA SER A 48 -13.59 6.52 -2.40
C SER A 48 -14.23 5.39 -3.21
N PHE A 49 -14.09 4.15 -2.72
CA PHE A 49 -14.91 3.05 -3.23
C PHE A 49 -16.40 3.38 -3.10
N PRO A 50 -17.22 3.01 -4.09
CA PRO A 50 -18.65 3.38 -4.12
C PRO A 50 -19.50 2.63 -3.09
N SER A 51 -19.01 1.50 -2.57
CA SER A 51 -19.70 0.74 -1.51
C SER A 51 -19.58 1.44 -0.16
N GLN A 52 -20.67 1.53 0.60
CA GLN A 52 -20.68 2.12 1.92
C GLN A 52 -19.68 1.43 2.87
N ASP A 53 -19.55 0.11 2.80
CA ASP A 53 -18.64 -0.67 3.64
C ASP A 53 -17.17 -0.36 3.38
N PHE A 54 -16.82 0.05 2.16
CA PHE A 54 -15.46 0.33 1.71
C PHE A 54 -15.20 1.81 1.37
N SER A 55 -16.13 2.71 1.70
CA SER A 55 -16.02 4.15 1.37
C SER A 55 -14.83 4.85 2.03
N HIS A 56 -14.26 4.27 3.08
CA HIS A 56 -13.05 4.74 3.74
C HIS A 56 -11.77 4.41 2.94
N ILE A 57 -11.84 3.50 1.97
CA ILE A 57 -10.72 3.10 1.12
C ILE A 57 -10.72 3.99 -0.12
N ARG A 58 -9.60 4.68 -0.35
CA ARG A 58 -9.45 5.65 -1.43
C ARG A 58 -8.30 5.28 -2.35
N LEU A 59 -8.48 5.53 -3.63
CA LEU A 59 -7.46 5.36 -4.67
C LEU A 59 -7.53 6.55 -5.65
N THR A 60 -6.50 6.69 -6.49
CA THR A 60 -6.60 7.57 -7.66
C THR A 60 -7.67 7.06 -8.63
N GLU A 61 -8.28 7.96 -9.40
CA GLU A 61 -9.37 7.61 -10.31
C GLU A 61 -9.04 6.41 -11.24
N PRO A 62 -7.87 6.36 -11.93
CA PRO A 62 -7.55 5.21 -12.77
C PRO A 62 -7.40 3.89 -12.00
N ALA A 63 -6.78 3.94 -10.83
CA ALA A 63 -6.60 2.76 -9.97
C ALA A 63 -7.93 2.28 -9.40
N LEU A 64 -8.80 3.20 -8.96
CA LEU A 64 -10.13 2.86 -8.45
C LEU A 64 -11.01 2.20 -9.51
N SER A 65 -11.08 2.79 -10.71
CA SER A 65 -11.85 2.24 -11.83
C SER A 65 -11.36 0.85 -12.23
N ALA A 66 -10.04 0.63 -12.21
CA ALA A 66 -9.44 -0.67 -12.49
C ALA A 66 -9.72 -1.68 -11.38
N ALA A 67 -9.65 -1.27 -10.10
CA ALA A 67 -9.92 -2.12 -8.94
C ALA A 67 -11.39 -2.59 -8.90
N ILE A 68 -12.34 -1.70 -9.19
CA ILE A 68 -13.76 -2.05 -9.27
C ILE A 68 -13.98 -3.13 -10.33
N ARG A 69 -13.48 -2.94 -11.55
CA ARG A 69 -13.61 -3.95 -12.62
C ARG A 69 -12.94 -5.27 -12.27
N LEU A 70 -11.76 -5.23 -11.62
CA LEU A 70 -11.07 -6.43 -11.16
C LEU A 70 -11.93 -7.23 -10.18
N ILE A 71 -12.50 -6.56 -9.17
CA ILE A 71 -13.34 -7.20 -8.13
C ILE A 71 -14.64 -7.75 -8.74
N GLU A 72 -15.30 -7.00 -9.62
CA GLU A 72 -16.52 -7.44 -10.33
C GLU A 72 -16.24 -8.64 -11.21
N THR A 73 -15.15 -8.63 -11.99
CA THR A 73 -14.80 -9.78 -12.85
C THR A 73 -14.44 -11.03 -12.01
N ALA A 74 -13.77 -10.85 -10.87
CA ALA A 74 -13.52 -11.96 -9.94
C ALA A 74 -14.83 -12.55 -9.42
N ALA A 75 -15.82 -11.69 -9.08
CA ALA A 75 -17.13 -12.13 -8.63
C ALA A 75 -17.89 -12.91 -9.71
N ASP A 76 -17.82 -12.50 -10.98
CA ASP A 76 -18.41 -13.23 -12.12
C ASP A 76 -17.79 -14.64 -12.26
N ASP A 77 -16.52 -14.82 -11.90
CA ASP A 77 -15.81 -16.09 -11.82
C ASP A 77 -16.05 -16.86 -10.51
N ASN A 78 -17.00 -16.40 -9.67
CA ASN A 78 -17.28 -16.93 -8.33
C ASN A 78 -16.06 -16.86 -7.39
N VAL A 79 -15.22 -15.86 -7.53
CA VAL A 79 -14.11 -15.56 -6.64
C VAL A 79 -14.44 -14.32 -5.82
N ARG A 80 -14.49 -14.48 -4.49
CA ARG A 80 -14.72 -13.37 -3.59
C ARG A 80 -13.43 -12.59 -3.42
N LEU A 81 -13.48 -11.28 -3.71
CA LEU A 81 -12.45 -10.29 -3.41
C LEU A 81 -13.08 -9.05 -2.81
N TYR A 82 -12.40 -8.42 -1.88
CA TYR A 82 -12.78 -7.11 -1.34
C TYR A 82 -11.52 -6.29 -0.99
N PRO A 83 -11.62 -4.95 -1.05
CA PRO A 83 -10.53 -4.08 -0.68
C PRO A 83 -10.38 -4.02 0.84
N ILE A 84 -9.13 -4.03 1.34
CA ILE A 84 -8.81 -3.89 2.76
C ILE A 84 -8.17 -2.53 3.05
N SER A 85 -7.23 -2.09 2.20
CA SER A 85 -6.49 -0.85 2.39
C SER A 85 -6.09 -0.26 1.04
N GLY A 86 -6.24 1.04 0.89
CA GLY A 86 -5.83 1.82 -0.28
C GLY A 86 -4.83 2.90 0.11
N PHE A 87 -5.13 4.16 -0.26
CA PHE A 87 -4.28 5.30 0.08
C PHE A 87 -4.04 5.42 1.59
N ARG A 88 -2.78 5.72 1.92
CA ARG A 88 -2.34 6.03 3.30
C ARG A 88 -1.55 7.34 3.29
N SER A 89 -1.93 8.28 4.14
CA SER A 89 -1.14 9.50 4.36
C SER A 89 0.19 9.19 5.08
N LEU A 90 1.11 10.16 5.09
CA LEU A 90 2.36 10.05 5.86
C LEU A 90 2.07 9.83 7.35
N ASP A 91 1.13 10.60 7.91
CA ASP A 91 0.75 10.53 9.33
C ASP A 91 0.15 9.16 9.67
N TYR A 92 -0.78 8.67 8.85
CA TYR A 92 -1.39 7.35 9.09
C TYR A 92 -0.35 6.22 9.02
N GLN A 93 0.60 6.30 8.09
CA GLN A 93 1.70 5.32 8.02
C GLN A 93 2.60 5.39 9.26
N ALA A 94 2.87 6.58 9.77
CA ALA A 94 3.61 6.75 11.02
C ALA A 94 2.85 6.18 12.22
N GLU A 95 1.54 6.39 12.31
CA GLU A 95 0.69 5.82 13.36
C GLU A 95 0.68 4.28 13.36
N LEU A 96 0.67 3.65 12.16
CA LEU A 96 0.77 2.19 12.04
C LEU A 96 2.07 1.67 12.66
N ILE A 97 3.19 2.32 12.36
CA ILE A 97 4.50 1.97 12.90
C ILE A 97 4.54 2.23 14.41
N GLN A 98 4.07 3.41 14.85
CA GLN A 98 4.05 3.79 16.26
C GLN A 98 3.28 2.80 17.12
N ARG A 99 2.13 2.31 16.65
CA ARG A 99 1.36 1.27 17.36
C ARG A 99 2.17 -0.02 17.54
N LYS A 100 2.89 -0.46 16.52
CA LYS A 100 3.76 -1.65 16.61
C LYS A 100 4.93 -1.45 17.58
N LEU A 101 5.55 -0.27 17.57
CA LEU A 101 6.60 0.10 18.54
C LEU A 101 6.07 0.07 19.98
N GLN A 102 4.87 0.62 20.22
CA GLN A 102 4.22 0.61 21.54
C GLN A 102 3.90 -0.81 22.02
N HIS A 103 3.68 -1.77 21.13
CA HIS A 103 3.52 -3.19 21.45
C HIS A 103 4.86 -3.93 21.58
N GLY A 104 5.98 -3.21 21.56
CA GLY A 104 7.33 -3.77 21.81
C GLY A 104 8.00 -4.41 20.59
N THR A 105 7.46 -4.22 19.38
CA THR A 105 8.14 -4.71 18.16
C THR A 105 9.31 -3.80 17.83
N ALA A 106 10.50 -4.38 17.61
CA ALA A 106 11.68 -3.61 17.22
C ALA A 106 11.51 -2.91 15.86
N LEU A 107 12.08 -1.69 15.73
CA LEU A 107 11.96 -0.87 14.52
C LEU A 107 12.45 -1.61 13.28
N GLU A 108 13.57 -2.31 13.35
CA GLU A 108 14.17 -3.06 12.25
C GLU A 108 13.24 -4.19 11.77
N THR A 109 12.51 -4.82 12.68
CA THR A 109 11.50 -5.82 12.33
C THR A 109 10.31 -5.17 11.64
N ILE A 110 9.86 -4.02 12.14
CA ILE A 110 8.76 -3.26 11.55
C ILE A 110 9.12 -2.81 10.13
N MET A 111 10.34 -2.32 9.90
CA MET A 111 10.83 -1.84 8.59
C MET A 111 10.83 -2.91 7.49
N ARG A 112 10.78 -4.19 7.87
CA ARG A 112 10.68 -5.32 6.92
C ARG A 112 9.24 -5.63 6.50
N VAL A 113 8.26 -5.22 7.31
CA VAL A 113 6.83 -5.49 7.10
C VAL A 113 6.01 -4.22 6.84
N ASN A 114 6.57 -3.06 7.12
CA ASN A 114 5.92 -1.77 6.87
C ASN A 114 6.95 -0.80 6.32
N ALA A 115 6.69 -0.27 5.15
CA ALA A 115 7.48 0.81 4.61
C ALA A 115 7.43 2.04 5.53
N LEU A 116 8.55 2.73 5.66
CA LEU A 116 8.63 4.00 6.39
C LEU A 116 7.77 5.08 5.73
N PRO A 117 7.31 6.11 6.49
CA PRO A 117 6.62 7.27 5.91
C PRO A 117 7.41 7.87 4.75
N GLY A 118 6.76 8.04 3.61
CA GLY A 118 7.35 8.49 2.34
C GLY A 118 7.85 7.37 1.43
N TYR A 119 7.91 6.13 1.90
CA TYR A 119 8.40 4.98 1.13
C TYR A 119 7.30 3.94 0.82
N SER A 120 6.11 4.10 1.38
CA SER A 120 4.99 3.19 1.15
C SER A 120 4.35 3.43 -0.20
N GLU A 121 4.13 2.36 -0.98
CA GLU A 121 3.37 2.43 -2.23
C GLU A 121 1.93 2.93 -2.03
N HIS A 122 1.35 2.73 -0.86
CA HIS A 122 0.02 3.26 -0.52
C HIS A 122 -0.07 4.79 -0.55
N HIS A 123 1.05 5.51 -0.44
CA HIS A 123 1.05 6.97 -0.58
C HIS A 123 0.67 7.44 -1.99
N THR A 124 0.88 6.59 -2.99
CA THR A 124 0.56 6.92 -4.38
C THR A 124 -0.94 6.92 -4.67
N GLY A 125 -1.76 6.28 -3.83
CA GLY A 125 -3.15 5.98 -4.15
C GLY A 125 -3.32 4.95 -5.26
N GLU A 126 -2.25 4.21 -5.60
CA GLU A 126 -2.23 3.17 -6.64
C GLU A 126 -2.07 1.76 -6.05
N ALA A 127 -1.72 1.63 -4.77
CA ALA A 127 -1.60 0.35 -4.09
C ALA A 127 -2.90 -0.02 -3.38
N LEU A 128 -3.25 -1.31 -3.45
CA LEU A 128 -4.45 -1.88 -2.89
C LEU A 128 -4.14 -3.21 -2.22
N ASP A 129 -4.48 -3.33 -0.94
CA ASP A 129 -4.50 -4.60 -0.24
C ASP A 129 -5.88 -5.25 -0.45
N LEU A 130 -5.88 -6.51 -0.91
CA LEU A 130 -7.07 -7.31 -1.21
C LEU A 130 -7.24 -8.46 -0.23
N GLY A 131 -8.48 -8.73 0.16
CA GLY A 131 -8.87 -9.84 1.01
C GLY A 131 -9.90 -10.76 0.35
N THR A 132 -10.11 -11.92 0.98
CA THR A 132 -11.12 -12.91 0.58
C THR A 132 -11.84 -13.55 1.78
N SER A 133 -11.17 -13.70 2.92
CA SER A 133 -11.71 -14.14 4.20
C SER A 133 -10.88 -13.58 5.35
N ALA A 134 -11.53 -13.34 6.49
CA ALA A 134 -10.86 -12.76 7.66
C ALA A 134 -9.70 -13.60 8.19
N GLU A 135 -9.69 -14.92 7.94
CA GLU A 135 -8.66 -15.85 8.39
C GLU A 135 -7.36 -15.74 7.60
N THR A 136 -7.43 -15.21 6.37
CA THR A 136 -6.28 -15.12 5.45
C THR A 136 -5.89 -13.68 5.11
N ASP A 137 -6.71 -12.71 5.52
CA ASP A 137 -6.51 -11.30 5.18
C ASP A 137 -5.21 -10.76 5.79
N LEU A 138 -4.37 -10.13 4.95
CA LEU A 138 -3.07 -9.57 5.30
C LEU A 138 -2.09 -10.58 5.91
N GLU A 139 -2.26 -11.86 5.56
CA GLU A 139 -1.41 -12.95 6.04
C GLU A 139 -0.94 -13.84 4.88
N THR A 140 0.21 -14.49 5.06
CA THR A 140 0.80 -15.36 4.02
C THR A 140 -0.16 -16.46 3.51
N PRO A 141 -1.06 -17.07 4.32
CA PRO A 141 -2.02 -18.06 3.82
C PRO A 141 -2.99 -17.54 2.76
N PHE A 142 -3.07 -16.24 2.52
CA PHE A 142 -3.80 -15.69 1.38
C PHE A 142 -3.32 -16.31 0.05
N GLU A 143 -2.03 -16.65 -0.07
CA GLU A 143 -1.47 -17.31 -1.27
C GLU A 143 -2.07 -18.71 -1.57
N GLU A 144 -2.65 -19.38 -0.56
CA GLU A 144 -3.26 -20.70 -0.70
C GLU A 144 -4.75 -20.61 -1.12
N THR A 145 -5.26 -19.38 -1.27
CA THR A 145 -6.66 -19.14 -1.61
C THR A 145 -6.91 -19.16 -3.11
N ARG A 146 -8.16 -19.50 -3.49
CA ARG A 146 -8.63 -19.35 -4.86
C ARG A 146 -8.56 -17.90 -5.36
N ALA A 147 -8.64 -16.93 -4.45
CA ALA A 147 -8.52 -15.52 -4.76
C ALA A 147 -7.11 -15.15 -5.27
N PHE A 148 -6.07 -15.63 -4.60
CA PHE A 148 -4.68 -15.41 -5.04
C PHE A 148 -4.39 -16.12 -6.38
N ASP A 149 -4.87 -17.35 -6.55
CA ASP A 149 -4.75 -18.07 -7.82
C ASP A 149 -5.39 -17.29 -8.99
N TRP A 150 -6.57 -16.71 -8.75
CA TRP A 150 -7.26 -15.91 -9.74
C TRP A 150 -6.51 -14.60 -10.02
N LEU A 151 -6.09 -13.87 -8.98
CA LEU A 151 -5.32 -12.63 -9.10
C LEU A 151 -4.02 -12.85 -9.87
N SER A 152 -3.28 -13.92 -9.57
CA SER A 152 -2.02 -14.27 -10.25
C SER A 152 -2.16 -14.45 -11.76
N LYS A 153 -3.35 -14.86 -12.21
CA LYS A 153 -3.66 -15.10 -13.63
C LYS A 153 -4.28 -13.88 -14.31
N ASN A 154 -5.03 -13.05 -13.60
CA ASN A 154 -5.92 -12.08 -14.20
C ASN A 154 -5.61 -10.62 -13.84
N ALA A 155 -4.95 -10.32 -12.71
CA ALA A 155 -4.75 -8.96 -12.23
C ALA A 155 -4.04 -8.05 -13.26
N HIS A 156 -3.12 -8.60 -14.06
CA HIS A 156 -2.40 -7.87 -15.10
C HIS A 156 -3.32 -7.29 -16.19
N GLN A 157 -4.49 -7.88 -16.46
CA GLN A 157 -5.49 -7.38 -17.40
C GLN A 157 -6.12 -6.07 -16.92
N PHE A 158 -6.08 -5.84 -15.62
CA PHE A 158 -6.53 -4.62 -14.93
C PHE A 158 -5.36 -3.71 -14.54
N ARG A 159 -4.15 -3.98 -15.06
CA ARG A 159 -2.92 -3.26 -14.74
C ARG A 159 -2.50 -3.35 -13.29
N PHE A 160 -2.91 -4.39 -12.56
CA PHE A 160 -2.39 -4.68 -11.23
C PHE A 160 -1.28 -5.73 -11.30
N SER A 161 -0.24 -5.50 -10.52
CA SER A 161 0.87 -6.44 -10.34
C SER A 161 1.15 -6.64 -8.85
N LEU A 162 1.63 -7.85 -8.49
CA LEU A 162 2.10 -8.17 -7.15
C LEU A 162 3.43 -7.44 -6.91
N SER A 163 3.42 -6.40 -6.03
CA SER A 163 4.60 -5.57 -5.80
C SER A 163 5.64 -6.21 -4.90
N TYR A 164 5.22 -7.00 -3.91
CA TYR A 164 6.10 -7.61 -2.94
C TYR A 164 6.14 -9.15 -3.08
N PRO A 165 6.72 -9.65 -4.19
CA PRO A 165 6.90 -11.10 -4.40
C PRO A 165 7.94 -11.68 -3.44
N ARG A 166 8.03 -13.01 -3.38
CA ARG A 166 9.13 -13.70 -2.68
C ARG A 166 10.48 -13.21 -3.21
N ASN A 167 11.43 -12.98 -2.30
CA ASN A 167 12.77 -12.45 -2.61
C ASN A 167 12.74 -11.04 -3.22
N HIS A 168 11.84 -10.18 -2.75
CA HIS A 168 11.76 -8.79 -3.17
C HIS A 168 13.09 -8.04 -2.97
N ALA A 169 13.53 -7.27 -3.98
CA ALA A 169 14.83 -6.61 -4.03
C ALA A 169 15.07 -5.60 -2.88
N HIS A 170 14.01 -5.01 -2.33
CA HIS A 170 14.08 -4.02 -1.26
C HIS A 170 13.93 -4.62 0.16
N GLY A 171 14.00 -5.95 0.31
CA GLY A 171 14.01 -6.62 1.61
C GLY A 171 12.66 -6.66 2.33
N PHE A 172 11.56 -6.23 1.71
CA PHE A 172 10.22 -6.45 2.25
C PHE A 172 9.88 -7.94 2.26
N ILE A 173 9.06 -8.34 3.23
CA ILE A 173 8.51 -9.69 3.24
C ILE A 173 7.57 -9.90 2.05
N TYR A 174 7.27 -11.15 1.80
CA TYR A 174 6.27 -11.54 0.81
C TYR A 174 4.87 -11.14 1.26
N GLU A 175 4.14 -10.39 0.41
CA GLU A 175 2.79 -9.90 0.69
C GLU A 175 1.84 -10.28 -0.46
N PRO A 176 1.25 -11.48 -0.45
CA PRO A 176 0.38 -11.97 -1.54
C PRO A 176 -0.92 -11.15 -1.70
N TRP A 177 -1.30 -10.37 -0.70
CA TRP A 177 -2.48 -9.48 -0.71
C TRP A 177 -2.20 -8.11 -1.34
N HIS A 178 -0.92 -7.68 -1.48
CA HIS A 178 -0.54 -6.32 -1.88
C HIS A 178 -0.34 -6.20 -3.39
N TRP A 179 -1.23 -5.45 -4.04
CA TRP A 179 -1.27 -5.30 -5.49
C TRP A 179 -1.17 -3.82 -5.88
N ARG A 180 -0.30 -3.49 -6.83
CA ARG A 180 -0.11 -2.13 -7.31
C ARG A 180 -0.62 -1.97 -8.73
N TYR A 181 -1.40 -0.90 -8.95
CA TYR A 181 -1.78 -0.44 -10.29
C TYR A 181 -0.58 0.22 -10.98
N VAL A 182 -0.29 -0.21 -12.20
CA VAL A 182 0.78 0.33 -13.06
C VAL A 182 0.13 0.97 -14.28
N PRO A 183 0.19 2.31 -14.44
CA PRO A 183 -0.45 3.06 -15.52
C PRO A 183 -0.10 2.64 -16.93
#